data_8751c9a938ef66a28b275a092777f03b
#
_entry.id   8751c9a938ef66a28b275a092777f03b
#
_cell.length_a   1.000
_cell.length_b   1.000
_cell.length_c   1.000
_cell.angle_alpha   90.00
_cell.angle_beta   90.00
_cell.angle_gamma   90.00
#
_symmetry.space_group_name_H-M   'P 1'
#
loop_
_entity.id
_entity.type
_entity.pdbx_description
1 polymer ?
#
loop_
_entity_poly.entity_id
_entity_poly.type
_entity_poly.pdbx_seq_one_letter_code
_entity_poly.pdbx_strand_id
1 'polypeptide(L)'
;MKKSYTRISMAALAVLAASVSVTGCGSSKSSADKDNELYVYNWGEYIDESVISQFEEETGIKVIYDMFETNEEMYPIIEAGAISYDAVCPSDYMIQKMVQNDLLAELNFDNIPN
;
A
#
# COMPACT_ATOMS: atom_id res chain seq x y z
N MET A 1 46.83 -35.47 28.58
CA MET A 1 46.87 -34.41 29.62
C MET A 1 45.43 -34.01 29.95
N LYS A 2 44.96 -34.42 31.13
CA LYS A 2 43.61 -34.10 31.64
C LYS A 2 43.62 -32.73 32.27
N LYS A 3 42.65 -31.86 31.91
CA LYS A 3 42.32 -30.68 32.71
C LYS A 3 40.88 -30.70 33.11
N SER A 4 40.74 -30.71 34.41
CA SER A 4 39.59 -30.76 35.26
C SER A 4 38.70 -29.51 35.13
N TYR A 5 37.39 -29.74 35.03
CA TYR A 5 36.41 -28.68 35.12
C TYR A 5 35.88 -28.61 36.55
N THR A 6 36.17 -27.50 37.20
CA THR A 6 35.67 -27.21 38.54
C THR A 6 34.25 -26.72 38.45
N ARG A 7 33.35 -27.43 39.07
CA ARG A 7 31.96 -27.02 39.31
C ARG A 7 31.97 -25.97 40.43
N ILE A 8 31.38 -24.83 40.15
CA ILE A 8 31.01 -23.86 41.18
C ILE A 8 29.49 -23.77 41.18
N SER A 9 28.92 -24.31 42.25
CA SER A 9 27.51 -24.14 42.64
C SER A 9 27.34 -22.91 43.52
N MET A 10 26.10 -22.44 43.59
CA MET A 10 25.50 -21.49 44.54
C MET A 10 25.53 -20.01 44.05
N ALA A 11 24.49 -19.24 44.17
CA ALA A 11 23.40 -19.25 45.12
C ALA A 11 22.20 -18.47 44.51
N ALA A 12 21.03 -18.82 44.96
CA ALA A 12 19.79 -18.13 44.74
C ALA A 12 19.81 -16.73 45.35
N LEU A 13 19.43 -15.69 44.56
CA LEU A 13 18.99 -14.43 45.10
C LEU A 13 17.67 -14.08 44.39
N ALA A 14 16.58 -14.19 45.15
CA ALA A 14 15.27 -13.70 44.77
C ALA A 14 15.29 -12.18 44.86
N VAL A 15 15.15 -11.50 43.72
CA VAL A 15 14.85 -10.07 43.69
C VAL A 15 13.43 -9.92 43.18
N LEU A 16 12.53 -9.52 44.08
CA LEU A 16 11.22 -8.97 43.72
C LEU A 16 11.47 -7.69 42.93
N ALA A 17 11.20 -7.72 41.65
CA ALA A 17 11.12 -6.51 40.84
C ALA A 17 9.65 -6.23 40.51
N ALA A 18 9.18 -5.09 41.01
CA ALA A 18 7.86 -4.55 40.79
C ALA A 18 7.56 -4.43 39.29
N SER A 19 6.45 -5.02 38.86
CA SER A 19 5.88 -4.86 37.53
C SER A 19 5.35 -3.45 37.33
N VAL A 20 6.15 -2.59 36.69
CA VAL A 20 5.66 -1.34 36.11
C VAL A 20 5.02 -1.70 34.77
N SER A 21 3.71 -1.84 34.74
CA SER A 21 2.91 -1.90 33.52
C SER A 21 2.90 -0.52 32.88
N VAL A 22 3.88 -0.28 31.99
CA VAL A 22 3.80 0.80 31.04
C VAL A 22 2.78 0.37 29.98
N THR A 23 1.53 0.83 30.15
CA THR A 23 0.56 0.84 29.06
C THR A 23 1.02 1.87 28.04
N GLY A 24 1.93 1.46 27.16
CA GLY A 24 2.22 2.19 25.94
C GLY A 24 1.01 2.03 25.03
N CYS A 25 0.17 3.08 24.95
CA CYS A 25 -0.71 3.29 23.81
C CYS A 25 0.18 3.47 22.56
N GLY A 26 0.64 2.39 22.00
CA GLY A 26 1.09 2.36 20.62
C GLY A 26 -0.16 2.54 19.78
N SER A 27 -0.34 3.73 19.19
CA SER A 27 -1.25 3.90 18.07
C SER A 27 -0.78 2.97 16.97
N SER A 28 -1.32 1.77 16.95
CA SER A 28 -1.35 0.94 15.76
C SER A 28 -2.12 1.76 14.74
N LYS A 29 -1.44 2.41 13.79
CA LYS A 29 -2.08 2.79 12.54
C LYS A 29 -2.67 1.50 12.01
N SER A 30 -3.97 1.37 12.14
CA SER A 30 -4.69 0.21 11.65
C SER A 30 -4.51 0.17 10.14
N SER A 31 -4.18 -1.00 9.63
CA SER A 31 -4.23 -1.31 8.20
C SER A 31 -5.64 -1.19 7.60
N ALA A 32 -6.61 -0.69 8.36
CA ALA A 32 -7.98 -0.44 7.91
C ALA A 32 -8.11 0.79 7.01
N ASP A 33 -7.15 1.71 7.01
CA ASP A 33 -7.23 2.90 6.14
C ASP A 33 -6.88 2.61 4.67
N LYS A 34 -6.19 1.51 4.37
CA LYS A 34 -5.85 1.15 2.98
C LYS A 34 -7.02 0.53 2.20
N ASP A 35 -7.98 -0.04 2.89
CA ASP A 35 -9.15 -0.67 2.26
C ASP A 35 -10.18 0.35 1.75
N ASN A 36 -9.95 1.66 2.00
CA ASN A 36 -10.84 2.75 1.62
C ASN A 36 -10.12 3.84 0.82
N GLU A 37 -9.05 3.49 0.12
CA GLU A 37 -8.30 4.38 -0.77
C GLU A 37 -8.34 3.82 -2.20
N LEU A 38 -8.56 4.70 -3.18
CA LEU A 38 -8.52 4.42 -4.61
C LEU A 38 -7.35 5.18 -5.24
N TYR A 39 -6.40 4.46 -5.77
CA TYR A 39 -5.22 5.02 -6.43
C TYR A 39 -5.47 5.15 -7.92
N VAL A 40 -5.51 6.38 -8.42
CA VAL A 40 -5.78 6.70 -9.83
C VAL A 40 -4.56 7.40 -10.44
N TYR A 41 -4.12 6.93 -11.61
CA TYR A 41 -3.03 7.52 -12.35
C TYR A 41 -3.51 7.94 -13.73
N ASN A 42 -3.56 9.25 -13.98
CA ASN A 42 -4.21 9.81 -15.15
C ASN A 42 -3.38 10.95 -15.76
N TRP A 43 -3.78 11.38 -16.94
CA TRP A 43 -3.23 12.60 -17.57
C TRP A 43 -3.51 13.83 -16.72
N GLY A 44 -2.59 14.79 -16.76
CA GLY A 44 -2.86 16.12 -16.24
C GLY A 44 -4.09 16.74 -16.94
N GLU A 45 -4.87 17.50 -16.21
CA GLU A 45 -6.02 18.27 -16.74
C GLU A 45 -7.15 17.45 -17.41
N TYR A 46 -7.20 16.12 -17.19
CA TYR A 46 -8.25 15.25 -17.77
C TYR A 46 -9.51 15.15 -16.92
N ILE A 47 -9.46 15.57 -15.68
CA ILE A 47 -10.59 15.51 -14.75
C ILE A 47 -10.72 16.85 -14.01
N ASP A 48 -11.95 17.26 -13.76
CA ASP A 48 -12.22 18.37 -12.84
C ASP A 48 -12.10 17.86 -11.40
N GLU A 49 -11.28 18.50 -10.58
CA GLU A 49 -11.04 18.10 -9.18
C GLU A 49 -12.33 18.04 -8.34
N SER A 50 -13.36 18.81 -8.74
CA SER A 50 -14.67 18.75 -8.07
C SER A 50 -15.34 17.37 -8.20
N VAL A 51 -15.08 16.65 -9.28
CA VAL A 51 -15.58 15.28 -9.49
C VAL A 51 -14.95 14.30 -8.51
N ILE A 52 -13.68 14.48 -8.18
CA ILE A 52 -12.99 13.67 -7.17
C ILE A 52 -13.65 13.90 -5.80
N SER A 53 -13.85 15.17 -5.41
CA SER A 53 -14.50 15.50 -4.15
C SER A 53 -15.92 14.94 -4.06
N GLN A 54 -16.69 15.03 -5.15
CA GLN A 54 -18.04 14.46 -5.22
C GLN A 54 -18.01 12.94 -5.06
N PHE A 55 -17.11 12.25 -5.72
CA PHE A 55 -16.94 10.79 -5.58
C PHE A 55 -16.61 10.40 -4.14
N GLU A 56 -15.69 11.12 -3.49
CA GLU A 56 -15.31 10.87 -2.09
C GLU A 56 -16.50 11.09 -1.15
N GLU A 57 -17.30 12.15 -1.36
CA GLU A 57 -18.50 12.42 -0.58
C GLU A 57 -19.59 11.36 -0.75
N GLU A 58 -19.79 10.88 -1.97
CA GLU A 58 -20.83 9.88 -2.28
C GLU A 58 -20.46 8.46 -1.83
N THR A 59 -19.17 8.10 -1.92
CA THR A 59 -18.73 6.73 -1.68
C THR A 59 -18.05 6.54 -0.32
N GLY A 60 -17.50 7.60 0.25
CA GLY A 60 -16.62 7.54 1.41
C GLY A 60 -15.24 6.98 1.10
N ILE A 61 -14.91 6.75 -0.19
CA ILE A 61 -13.60 6.26 -0.65
C ILE A 61 -12.70 7.46 -0.93
N LYS A 62 -11.53 7.49 -0.31
CA LYS A 62 -10.54 8.52 -0.56
C LYS A 62 -9.81 8.25 -1.87
N VAL A 63 -9.69 9.26 -2.73
CA VAL A 63 -8.97 9.15 -4.00
C VAL A 63 -7.56 9.71 -3.85
N ILE A 64 -6.57 8.88 -4.16
CA ILE A 64 -5.18 9.29 -4.32
C ILE A 64 -4.96 9.46 -5.83
N TYR A 65 -4.92 10.70 -6.27
CA TYR A 65 -4.88 11.03 -7.69
C TYR A 65 -3.48 11.52 -8.08
N ASP A 66 -2.79 10.71 -8.86
CA ASP A 66 -1.48 11.03 -9.43
C ASP A 66 -1.62 11.35 -10.92
N MET A 67 -0.74 12.20 -11.43
CA MET A 67 -0.77 12.65 -12.82
C MET A 67 0.54 12.29 -13.53
N PHE A 68 0.42 12.07 -14.84
CA PHE A 68 1.56 11.95 -15.75
C PHE A 68 1.34 12.81 -16.99
N GLU A 69 2.42 13.16 -17.67
CA GLU A 69 2.38 13.96 -18.88
C GLU A 69 2.61 13.14 -20.15
N THR A 70 3.31 12.01 -20.04
CA THR A 70 3.58 11.11 -21.17
C THR A 70 3.40 9.65 -20.77
N ASN A 71 2.99 8.81 -21.73
CA ASN A 71 2.93 7.35 -21.52
C ASN A 71 4.32 6.77 -21.18
N GLU A 72 5.38 7.36 -21.71
CA GLU A 72 6.75 6.95 -21.50
C GLU A 72 7.25 7.19 -20.07
N GLU A 73 6.70 8.20 -19.39
CA GLU A 73 6.93 8.43 -17.95
C GLU A 73 6.10 7.49 -17.10
N MET A 74 4.83 7.30 -17.45
CA MET A 74 3.88 6.48 -16.71
C MET A 74 4.29 5.00 -16.72
N TYR A 75 4.63 4.46 -17.89
CA TYR A 75 4.84 3.02 -18.08
C TYR A 75 5.89 2.43 -17.13
N PRO A 76 7.12 2.97 -16.99
CA PRO A 76 8.10 2.39 -16.08
C PRO A 76 7.70 2.45 -14.60
N ILE A 77 6.84 3.38 -14.21
CA ILE A 77 6.31 3.47 -12.84
C ILE A 77 5.35 2.31 -12.57
N ILE A 78 4.45 2.03 -13.52
CA ILE A 78 3.54 0.88 -13.43
C ILE A 78 4.34 -0.44 -13.47
N GLU A 79 5.29 -0.56 -14.40
CA GLU A 79 6.11 -1.76 -14.56
C GLU A 79 6.95 -2.06 -13.31
N ALA A 80 7.44 -1.03 -12.63
CA ALA A 80 8.20 -1.18 -11.40
C ALA A 80 7.35 -1.66 -10.22
N GLY A 81 6.04 -1.44 -10.24
CA GLY A 81 5.10 -1.90 -9.22
C GLY A 81 5.34 -1.33 -7.82
N ALA A 82 6.04 -0.20 -7.71
CA ALA A 82 6.33 0.44 -6.42
C ALA A 82 5.05 1.03 -5.77
N ILE A 83 4.12 1.47 -6.60
CA ILE A 83 2.77 1.91 -6.22
C ILE A 83 1.80 1.00 -6.97
N SER A 84 0.85 0.44 -6.26
CA SER A 84 -0.24 -0.32 -6.86
C SER A 84 -1.38 0.65 -7.17
N TYR A 85 -1.53 1.01 -8.43
CA TYR A 85 -2.66 1.80 -8.90
C TYR A 85 -3.86 0.89 -9.18
N ASP A 86 -5.05 1.35 -8.77
CA ASP A 86 -6.31 0.65 -9.04
C ASP A 86 -6.85 0.99 -10.43
N ALA A 87 -6.59 2.21 -10.89
CA ALA A 87 -6.98 2.66 -12.22
C ALA A 87 -5.88 3.49 -12.88
N VAL A 88 -5.65 3.23 -14.16
CA VAL A 88 -4.72 4.00 -15.00
C VAL A 88 -5.39 4.32 -16.34
N CYS A 89 -5.17 5.52 -16.87
CA CYS A 89 -5.78 5.99 -18.11
C CYS A 89 -4.72 6.30 -19.18
N PRO A 90 -4.07 5.30 -19.78
CA PRO A 90 -3.08 5.50 -20.85
C PRO A 90 -3.71 5.65 -22.22
N SER A 91 -2.89 5.99 -23.23
CA SER A 91 -3.32 5.90 -24.62
C SER A 91 -3.45 4.45 -25.08
N ASP A 92 -4.23 4.22 -26.14
CA ASP A 92 -4.56 2.88 -26.70
C ASP A 92 -3.34 2.03 -27.02
N TYR A 93 -2.30 2.61 -27.67
CA TYR A 93 -1.08 1.88 -27.96
C TYR A 93 -0.34 1.42 -26.70
N MET A 94 -0.43 2.20 -25.63
CA MET A 94 0.20 1.86 -24.37
C MET A 94 -0.61 0.80 -23.62
N ILE A 95 -1.95 0.82 -23.71
CA ILE A 95 -2.82 -0.27 -23.21
C ILE A 95 -2.40 -1.59 -23.87
N GLN A 96 -2.20 -1.60 -25.18
CA GLN A 96 -1.77 -2.81 -25.90
C GLN A 96 -0.43 -3.34 -25.38
N LYS A 97 0.52 -2.44 -25.12
CA LYS A 97 1.82 -2.80 -24.53
C LYS A 97 1.66 -3.35 -23.12
N MET A 98 0.82 -2.73 -22.28
CA MET A 98 0.59 -3.16 -20.90
C MET A 98 -0.10 -4.53 -20.83
N VAL A 99 -1.05 -4.81 -21.74
CA VAL A 99 -1.68 -6.14 -21.87
C VAL A 99 -0.65 -7.20 -22.23
N GLN A 100 0.26 -6.91 -23.18
CA GLN A 100 1.31 -7.84 -23.58
C GLN A 100 2.30 -8.18 -22.47
N ASN A 101 2.41 -7.32 -21.46
CA ASN A 101 3.30 -7.48 -20.32
C ASN A 101 2.56 -7.86 -19.03
N ASP A 102 1.30 -8.30 -19.12
CA ASP A 102 0.46 -8.74 -17.99
C ASP A 102 0.35 -7.72 -16.85
N LEU A 103 0.32 -6.42 -17.21
CA LEU A 103 0.26 -5.33 -16.24
C LEU A 103 -1.17 -4.87 -15.89
N LEU A 104 -2.17 -5.40 -16.57
CA LEU A 104 -3.58 -5.01 -16.38
C LEU A 104 -4.42 -6.19 -15.89
N ALA A 105 -5.35 -5.90 -14.99
CA ALA A 105 -6.34 -6.86 -14.57
C ALA A 105 -7.49 -6.97 -15.59
N GLU A 106 -8.12 -8.13 -15.67
CA GLU A 106 -9.31 -8.33 -16.49
C GLU A 106 -10.51 -7.57 -15.90
N LEU A 107 -11.24 -6.86 -16.76
CA LEU A 107 -12.44 -6.12 -16.36
C LEU A 107 -13.66 -7.04 -16.28
N ASN A 108 -14.41 -6.94 -15.19
CA ASN A 108 -15.72 -7.58 -15.08
C ASN A 108 -16.80 -6.62 -15.56
N PHE A 109 -17.25 -6.80 -16.78
CA PHE A 109 -18.29 -5.95 -17.40
C PHE A 109 -19.66 -6.08 -16.75
N ASP A 110 -19.93 -7.13 -15.98
CA ASP A 110 -21.19 -7.26 -15.23
C ASP A 110 -21.31 -6.19 -14.12
N ASN A 111 -20.18 -5.64 -13.69
CA ASN A 111 -20.12 -4.55 -12.71
C ASN A 111 -20.15 -3.14 -13.35
N ILE A 112 -20.20 -3.05 -14.68
CA ILE A 112 -20.18 -1.79 -15.44
C ILE A 112 -21.47 -1.73 -16.26
N PRO A 113 -22.60 -1.30 -15.67
CA PRO A 113 -23.92 -1.42 -16.30
C PRO A 113 -24.21 -0.40 -17.41
N ASN A 114 -23.32 0.56 -17.69
CA ASN A 114 -23.54 1.64 -18.67
C ASN A 114 -22.65 1.50 -19.89
#